data_6f694de8983deee9a0a3d37f524e501e
#
_entry.id   6f694de8983deee9a0a3d37f524e501e
#
_cell.length_a   1.000
_cell.length_b   1.000
_cell.length_c   1.000
_cell.angle_alpha   90.00
_cell.angle_beta   90.00
_cell.angle_gamma   90.00
#
_symmetry.space_group_name_H-M   'P 1'
#
loop_
_entity.id
_entity.type
_entity.pdbx_description
1 polymer ?
#
loop_
_entity_poly.entity_id
_entity_poly.type
_entity_poly.pdbx_seq_one_letter_code
_entity_poly.pdbx_strand_id
1 'polypeptide(L)'
;MDIDDFEKKIIENDIHLFFLCSPHNPVGRVWTLDELEAVGDICVKHNVIIVSDEIHSDFVFKGEHHVLASLKKEYADITITCTAPSKTFNLAGLQISNLFIPNDSLRRRFKRELDAAGYSQLGIMGLVACEAAYAHGGEWYEAVLKYIKANIDYTREYVDNNIPGVHMSEHEGTYLVWLDFRDLGLSPAEQEHLIVDEAGLWL
;
A
#
# COMPACT_ATOMS: atom_id res chain seq x y z
N MET A 1 5.93 -0.72 -13.50
CA MET A 1 5.67 -2.19 -13.62
C MET A 1 6.05 -2.62 -15.03
N ASP A 2 6.63 -3.80 -15.22
CA ASP A 2 6.83 -4.37 -16.56
C ASP A 2 5.51 -5.00 -17.01
N ILE A 3 4.82 -4.32 -17.90
CA ILE A 3 3.44 -4.66 -18.30
C ILE A 3 3.42 -5.90 -19.20
N ASP A 4 4.42 -6.09 -20.05
CA ASP A 4 4.53 -7.26 -20.93
C ASP A 4 4.78 -8.53 -20.11
N ASP A 5 5.70 -8.46 -19.14
CA ASP A 5 5.97 -9.57 -18.21
C ASP A 5 4.76 -9.85 -17.30
N PHE A 6 4.03 -8.81 -16.87
CA PHE A 6 2.80 -8.96 -16.09
C PHE A 6 1.73 -9.76 -16.84
N GLU A 7 1.43 -9.38 -18.08
CA GLU A 7 0.45 -10.10 -18.90
C GLU A 7 0.90 -11.52 -19.21
N LYS A 8 2.18 -11.69 -19.55
CA LYS A 8 2.77 -13.00 -19.79
C LYS A 8 2.60 -13.94 -18.59
N LYS A 9 2.90 -13.46 -17.37
CA LYS A 9 2.73 -14.25 -16.14
C LYS A 9 1.30 -14.63 -15.85
N ILE A 10 0.33 -13.76 -16.14
CA ILE A 10 -1.09 -14.06 -16.01
C ILE A 10 -1.47 -15.24 -16.89
N ILE A 11 -1.03 -15.24 -18.15
CA ILE A 11 -1.35 -16.29 -19.13
C ILE A 11 -0.64 -17.60 -18.78
N GLU A 12 0.67 -17.56 -18.56
CA GLU A 12 1.49 -18.75 -18.34
C GLU A 12 1.12 -19.51 -17.05
N ASN A 13 0.62 -18.81 -16.02
CA ASN A 13 0.32 -19.40 -14.72
C ASN A 13 -1.18 -19.45 -14.41
N ASP A 14 -2.04 -19.14 -15.37
CA ASP A 14 -3.51 -19.14 -15.21
C ASP A 14 -3.95 -18.33 -13.97
N ILE A 15 -3.46 -17.09 -13.86
CA ILE A 15 -3.71 -16.23 -12.70
C ILE A 15 -5.13 -15.66 -12.76
N HIS A 16 -5.88 -15.81 -11.66
CA HIS A 16 -7.23 -15.30 -11.50
C HIS A 16 -7.40 -14.23 -10.43
N LEU A 17 -6.34 -13.95 -9.67
CA LEU A 17 -6.34 -12.97 -8.59
C LEU A 17 -5.01 -12.23 -8.56
N PHE A 18 -5.07 -10.90 -8.50
CA PHE A 18 -3.91 -10.02 -8.39
C PHE A 18 -4.05 -9.08 -7.18
N PHE A 19 -3.00 -8.97 -6.38
CA PHE A 19 -2.92 -8.00 -5.28
C PHE A 19 -2.11 -6.79 -5.74
N LEU A 20 -2.77 -5.64 -5.85
CA LEU A 20 -2.15 -4.35 -6.15
C LEU A 20 -1.98 -3.57 -4.85
N CYS A 21 -0.74 -3.21 -4.51
CA CYS A 21 -0.45 -2.29 -3.41
C CYS A 21 -0.23 -0.88 -3.97
N SER A 22 -1.12 0.07 -3.62
CA SER A 22 -1.13 1.43 -4.18
C SER A 22 -1.58 2.47 -3.14
N PRO A 23 -0.70 3.35 -2.64
CA PRO A 23 0.77 3.43 -2.81
C PRO A 23 1.50 2.18 -2.36
N HIS A 24 2.66 1.90 -2.99
CA HIS A 24 3.37 0.64 -2.81
C HIS A 24 4.24 0.65 -1.53
N ASN A 25 3.86 -0.16 -0.57
CA ASN A 25 4.62 -0.44 0.63
C ASN A 25 5.56 -1.66 0.36
N PRO A 26 6.86 -1.60 0.70
CA PRO A 26 7.55 -0.56 1.50
C PRO A 26 8.29 0.50 0.66
N VAL A 27 8.33 0.38 -0.65
CA VAL A 27 9.21 1.18 -1.52
C VAL A 27 8.78 2.65 -1.62
N GLY A 28 7.50 2.93 -1.35
CA GLY A 28 6.98 4.30 -1.36
C GLY A 28 6.63 4.82 -2.74
N ARG A 29 6.33 3.92 -3.69
CA ARG A 29 5.95 4.31 -5.05
C ARG A 29 4.45 4.61 -5.15
N VAL A 30 4.09 5.67 -5.88
CA VAL A 30 2.71 6.01 -6.28
C VAL A 30 2.54 5.70 -7.77
N TRP A 31 1.62 4.79 -8.10
CA TRP A 31 1.39 4.37 -9.48
C TRP A 31 0.70 5.47 -10.28
N THR A 32 1.20 5.72 -11.49
CA THR A 32 0.61 6.70 -12.40
C THR A 32 -0.72 6.20 -12.98
N LEU A 33 -1.52 7.14 -13.49
CA LEU A 33 -2.78 6.80 -14.16
C LEU A 33 -2.56 5.79 -15.29
N ASP A 34 -1.57 6.03 -16.16
CA ASP A 34 -1.27 5.17 -17.31
C ASP A 34 -0.88 3.75 -16.88
N GLU A 35 -0.12 3.62 -15.79
CA GLU A 35 0.25 2.30 -15.24
C GLU A 35 -0.95 1.55 -14.68
N LEU A 36 -1.83 2.25 -13.96
CA LEU A 36 -3.05 1.66 -13.41
C LEU A 36 -4.02 1.26 -14.51
N GLU A 37 -4.15 2.06 -15.56
CA GLU A 37 -4.98 1.73 -16.72
C GLU A 37 -4.43 0.50 -17.46
N ALA A 38 -3.13 0.42 -17.70
CA ALA A 38 -2.51 -0.74 -18.35
C ALA A 38 -2.77 -2.04 -17.56
N VAL A 39 -2.58 -1.99 -16.24
CA VAL A 39 -2.86 -3.13 -15.34
C VAL A 39 -4.35 -3.50 -15.35
N GLY A 40 -5.23 -2.50 -15.25
CA GLY A 40 -6.68 -2.70 -15.24
C GLY A 40 -7.19 -3.32 -16.54
N ASP A 41 -6.73 -2.83 -17.70
CA ASP A 41 -7.12 -3.36 -19.02
C ASP A 41 -6.69 -4.82 -19.20
N ILE A 42 -5.49 -5.19 -18.77
CA ILE A 42 -5.02 -6.59 -18.78
C ILE A 42 -5.88 -7.45 -17.86
N CYS A 43 -6.17 -7.01 -16.65
CA CYS A 43 -6.99 -7.77 -15.70
C CYS A 43 -8.42 -7.97 -16.21
N VAL A 44 -9.02 -6.95 -16.83
CA VAL A 44 -10.34 -7.09 -17.50
C VAL A 44 -10.27 -8.10 -18.64
N LYS A 45 -9.27 -8.00 -19.52
CA LYS A 45 -9.07 -8.88 -20.66
C LYS A 45 -8.98 -10.37 -20.27
N HIS A 46 -8.32 -10.66 -19.15
CA HIS A 46 -8.07 -12.02 -18.68
C HIS A 46 -8.99 -12.47 -17.52
N ASN A 47 -10.01 -11.66 -17.16
CA ASN A 47 -10.93 -11.93 -16.05
C ASN A 47 -10.22 -12.14 -14.69
N VAL A 48 -9.17 -11.37 -14.42
CA VAL A 48 -8.44 -11.38 -13.16
C VAL A 48 -9.11 -10.44 -12.17
N ILE A 49 -9.43 -10.93 -10.98
CA ILE A 49 -9.94 -10.09 -9.89
C ILE A 49 -8.75 -9.32 -9.27
N ILE A 50 -8.95 -8.03 -9.02
CA ILE A 50 -7.96 -7.18 -8.38
C ILE A 50 -8.35 -6.93 -6.92
N VAL A 51 -7.44 -7.21 -5.99
CA VAL A 51 -7.52 -6.69 -4.63
C VAL A 51 -6.58 -5.48 -4.56
N SER A 52 -7.16 -4.28 -4.59
CA SER A 52 -6.42 -3.03 -4.53
C SER A 52 -6.26 -2.62 -3.07
N ASP A 53 -5.05 -2.85 -2.53
CA ASP A 53 -4.69 -2.40 -1.18
C ASP A 53 -4.27 -0.94 -1.21
N GLU A 54 -5.20 -0.07 -0.83
CA GLU A 54 -5.06 1.39 -0.85
C GLU A 54 -4.96 1.98 0.57
N ILE A 55 -4.54 1.17 1.56
CA ILE A 55 -4.47 1.60 2.96
C ILE A 55 -3.45 2.73 3.21
N HIS A 56 -2.55 2.99 2.27
CA HIS A 56 -1.60 4.10 2.30
C HIS A 56 -2.01 5.28 1.42
N SER A 57 -3.22 5.31 0.86
CA SER A 57 -3.71 6.35 -0.06
C SER A 57 -3.61 7.77 0.49
N ASP A 58 -3.72 7.93 1.81
CA ASP A 58 -3.61 9.22 2.49
C ASP A 58 -2.16 9.77 2.58
N PHE A 59 -1.15 8.93 2.33
CA PHE A 59 0.26 9.32 2.40
C PHE A 59 0.86 9.45 1.01
N VAL A 60 0.51 10.51 0.29
CA VAL A 60 1.08 10.86 -1.01
C VAL A 60 1.82 12.19 -0.88
N PHE A 61 3.13 12.18 -1.20
CA PHE A 61 4.01 13.34 -1.10
C PHE A 61 4.48 13.83 -2.47
N LYS A 62 4.38 12.96 -3.50
CA LYS A 62 4.68 13.29 -4.89
C LYS A 62 3.71 12.55 -5.81
N GLY A 63 3.19 13.24 -6.83
CA GLY A 63 2.17 12.68 -7.72
C GLY A 63 0.76 12.77 -7.13
N GLU A 64 -0.12 11.87 -7.55
CA GLU A 64 -1.52 11.80 -7.13
C GLU A 64 -1.95 10.34 -6.99
N HIS A 65 -2.69 10.03 -5.93
CA HIS A 65 -3.30 8.71 -5.77
C HIS A 65 -4.57 8.60 -6.61
N HIS A 66 -4.65 7.54 -7.38
CA HIS A 66 -5.83 7.21 -8.17
C HIS A 66 -6.47 5.93 -7.64
N VAL A 67 -7.74 6.00 -7.25
CA VAL A 67 -8.53 4.84 -6.86
C VAL A 67 -8.82 4.00 -8.10
N LEU A 68 -8.21 2.82 -8.23
CA LEU A 68 -8.30 1.99 -9.44
C LEU A 68 -9.75 1.73 -9.88
N ALA A 69 -10.62 1.36 -8.94
CA ALA A 69 -12.02 1.06 -9.20
C ALA A 69 -12.82 2.26 -9.73
N SER A 70 -12.32 3.50 -9.57
CA SER A 70 -13.00 4.71 -10.05
C SER A 70 -12.63 5.11 -11.48
N LEU A 71 -11.59 4.53 -12.05
CA LEU A 71 -11.08 4.93 -13.36
C LEU A 71 -12.00 4.49 -14.51
N LYS A 72 -12.47 3.26 -14.50
CA LYS A 72 -13.39 2.70 -15.49
C LYS A 72 -14.43 1.80 -14.81
N LYS A 73 -15.62 1.72 -15.38
CA LYS A 73 -16.69 0.84 -14.86
C LYS A 73 -16.27 -0.62 -14.85
N GLU A 74 -15.58 -1.06 -15.89
CA GLU A 74 -15.07 -2.41 -16.05
C GLU A 74 -14.07 -2.77 -14.95
N TYR A 75 -13.27 -1.81 -14.47
CA TYR A 75 -12.36 -2.03 -13.33
C TYR A 75 -13.14 -2.17 -12.02
N ALA A 76 -14.18 -1.35 -11.81
CA ALA A 76 -15.05 -1.48 -10.64
C ALA A 76 -15.70 -2.88 -10.54
N ASP A 77 -16.03 -3.49 -11.69
CA ASP A 77 -16.68 -4.80 -11.73
C ASP A 77 -15.76 -5.96 -11.31
N ILE A 78 -14.44 -5.77 -11.33
CA ILE A 78 -13.45 -6.79 -10.96
C ILE A 78 -12.60 -6.43 -9.73
N THR A 79 -12.82 -5.26 -9.11
CA THR A 79 -11.94 -4.77 -8.04
C THR A 79 -12.59 -4.85 -6.66
N ILE A 80 -11.78 -5.25 -5.68
CA ILE A 80 -12.01 -5.11 -4.24
C ILE A 80 -11.04 -4.04 -3.75
N THR A 81 -11.52 -2.84 -3.43
CA THR A 81 -10.69 -1.78 -2.86
C THR A 81 -10.66 -1.89 -1.34
N CYS A 82 -9.46 -1.96 -0.78
CA CYS A 82 -9.23 -2.07 0.65
C CYS A 82 -8.65 -0.75 1.19
N THR A 83 -9.31 -0.17 2.17
CA THR A 83 -8.85 1.01 2.92
C THR A 83 -8.95 0.78 4.42
N ALA A 84 -8.23 1.56 5.22
CA ALA A 84 -8.33 1.47 6.66
C ALA A 84 -7.85 2.77 7.34
N PRO A 85 -8.45 3.15 8.48
CA PRO A 85 -7.94 4.26 9.29
C PRO A 85 -6.65 3.89 10.03
N SER A 86 -6.27 2.61 9.99
CA SER A 86 -5.20 2.04 10.81
C SER A 86 -3.84 2.67 10.58
N LYS A 87 -3.52 3.02 9.34
CA LYS A 87 -2.24 3.67 8.99
C LYS A 87 -2.33 5.17 9.18
N THR A 88 -3.36 5.80 8.63
CA THR A 88 -3.56 7.24 8.67
C THR A 88 -3.67 7.78 10.10
N PHE A 89 -4.41 7.09 10.96
CA PHE A 89 -4.71 7.53 12.32
C PHE A 89 -4.08 6.66 13.43
N ASN A 90 -3.13 5.79 13.07
CA ASN A 90 -2.43 4.90 14.02
C ASN A 90 -3.37 4.02 14.86
N LEU A 91 -4.36 3.41 14.21
CA LEU A 91 -5.43 2.61 14.85
C LEU A 91 -5.33 1.11 14.56
N ALA A 92 -4.14 0.60 14.17
CA ALA A 92 -3.96 -0.79 13.75
C ALA A 92 -4.42 -1.83 14.80
N GLY A 93 -4.22 -1.54 16.08
CA GLY A 93 -4.65 -2.42 17.18
C GLY A 93 -6.16 -2.63 17.28
N LEU A 94 -6.97 -1.79 16.66
CA LEU A 94 -8.42 -1.90 16.66
C LEU A 94 -8.98 -2.78 15.52
N GLN A 95 -8.11 -3.22 14.60
CA GLN A 95 -8.41 -4.21 13.56
C GLN A 95 -9.67 -3.88 12.74
N ILE A 96 -9.80 -2.64 12.29
CA ILE A 96 -10.89 -2.17 11.44
C ILE A 96 -10.39 -1.81 10.05
N SER A 97 -11.11 -2.22 9.02
CA SER A 97 -10.87 -1.87 7.63
C SER A 97 -12.18 -1.71 6.87
N ASN A 98 -12.12 -1.01 5.74
CA ASN A 98 -13.24 -0.81 4.85
C ASN A 98 -12.95 -1.50 3.51
N LEU A 99 -13.91 -2.26 3.02
CA LEU A 99 -13.82 -2.91 1.71
C LEU A 99 -14.94 -2.40 0.81
N PHE A 100 -14.55 -1.85 -0.34
CA PHE A 100 -15.48 -1.38 -1.35
C PHE A 100 -15.52 -2.39 -2.50
N ILE A 101 -16.66 -3.04 -2.69
CA ILE A 101 -16.86 -4.07 -3.70
C ILE A 101 -18.12 -3.71 -4.50
N PRO A 102 -17.99 -2.93 -5.59
CA PRO A 102 -19.15 -2.49 -6.38
C PRO A 102 -19.95 -3.64 -6.99
N ASN A 103 -19.27 -4.68 -7.49
CA ASN A 103 -19.91 -5.86 -8.09
C ASN A 103 -20.69 -6.68 -7.04
N ASP A 104 -22.01 -6.73 -7.20
CA ASP A 104 -22.92 -7.43 -6.28
C ASP A 104 -22.62 -8.93 -6.15
N SER A 105 -22.24 -9.59 -7.22
CA SER A 105 -21.93 -11.03 -7.20
C SER A 105 -20.66 -11.30 -6.42
N LEU A 106 -19.61 -10.53 -6.69
CA LEU A 106 -18.34 -10.61 -5.97
C LEU A 106 -18.52 -10.29 -4.49
N ARG A 107 -19.28 -9.23 -4.16
CA ARG A 107 -19.58 -8.83 -2.78
C ARG A 107 -20.34 -9.91 -2.01
N ARG A 108 -21.34 -10.56 -2.63
CA ARG A 108 -22.06 -11.68 -1.98
C ARG A 108 -21.16 -12.88 -1.74
N ARG A 109 -20.27 -13.22 -2.67
CA ARG A 109 -19.30 -14.30 -2.49
C ARG A 109 -18.35 -13.99 -1.35
N PHE A 110 -17.78 -12.78 -1.33
CA PHE A 110 -16.91 -12.34 -0.26
C PHE A 110 -17.58 -12.40 1.12
N LYS A 111 -18.81 -11.87 1.24
CA LYS A 111 -19.57 -11.92 2.50
C LYS A 111 -19.80 -13.34 3.00
N ARG A 112 -20.13 -14.26 2.11
CA ARG A 112 -20.33 -15.66 2.49
C ARG A 112 -19.06 -16.29 3.08
N GLU A 113 -17.91 -16.03 2.47
CA GLU A 113 -16.63 -16.55 2.98
C GLU A 113 -16.23 -15.87 4.30
N LEU A 114 -16.47 -14.56 4.43
CA LEU A 114 -16.25 -13.83 5.66
C LEU A 114 -17.08 -14.40 6.83
N ASP A 115 -18.37 -14.66 6.57
CA ASP A 115 -19.27 -15.25 7.55
C ASP A 115 -18.84 -16.68 7.94
N ALA A 116 -18.44 -17.49 6.95
CA ALA A 116 -17.93 -18.85 7.17
C ALA A 116 -16.62 -18.86 7.98
N ALA A 117 -15.77 -17.86 7.82
CA ALA A 117 -14.54 -17.69 8.59
C ALA A 117 -14.76 -17.13 10.01
N GLY A 118 -15.99 -16.74 10.37
CA GLY A 118 -16.33 -16.21 11.69
C GLY A 118 -15.98 -14.73 11.92
N TYR A 119 -15.68 -13.98 10.87
CA TYR A 119 -15.31 -12.55 10.93
C TYR A 119 -16.48 -11.59 10.66
N SER A 120 -17.71 -12.05 10.83
CA SER A 120 -18.91 -11.24 10.53
C SER A 120 -19.21 -10.16 11.59
N GLN A 121 -18.59 -10.22 12.77
CA GLN A 121 -18.81 -9.26 13.85
C GLN A 121 -17.56 -8.43 14.11
N LEU A 122 -17.70 -7.11 13.93
CA LEU A 122 -16.65 -6.14 14.19
C LEU A 122 -16.64 -5.70 15.65
N GLY A 123 -15.45 -5.41 16.19
CA GLY A 123 -15.33 -4.82 17.52
C GLY A 123 -15.91 -3.41 17.56
N ILE A 124 -16.76 -3.12 18.53
CA ILE A 124 -17.43 -1.82 18.65
C ILE A 124 -16.44 -0.65 18.76
N MET A 125 -15.32 -0.85 19.45
CA MET A 125 -14.28 0.18 19.59
C MET A 125 -13.64 0.52 18.24
N GLY A 126 -13.45 -0.47 17.36
CA GLY A 126 -12.94 -0.25 16.01
C GLY A 126 -13.92 0.57 15.16
N LEU A 127 -15.22 0.28 15.25
CA LEU A 127 -16.25 1.03 14.52
C LEU A 127 -16.31 2.49 14.97
N VAL A 128 -16.39 2.74 16.26
CA VAL A 128 -16.45 4.10 16.84
C VAL A 128 -15.18 4.89 16.52
N ALA A 129 -14.01 4.26 16.63
CA ALA A 129 -12.75 4.91 16.33
C ALA A 129 -12.61 5.23 14.84
N CYS A 130 -13.06 4.35 13.95
CA CYS A 130 -13.06 4.58 12.50
C CYS A 130 -13.94 5.79 12.15
N GLU A 131 -15.17 5.84 12.68
CA GLU A 131 -16.08 6.97 12.47
C GLU A 131 -15.47 8.28 12.99
N ALA A 132 -14.98 8.29 14.23
CA ALA A 132 -14.38 9.48 14.85
C ALA A 132 -13.15 9.98 14.09
N ALA A 133 -12.28 9.06 13.66
CA ALA A 133 -11.07 9.39 12.91
C ALA A 133 -11.38 10.09 11.58
N TYR A 134 -12.28 9.54 10.79
CA TYR A 134 -12.66 10.17 9.51
C TYR A 134 -13.51 11.43 9.67
N ALA A 135 -14.35 11.49 10.69
CA ALA A 135 -15.21 12.67 10.92
C ALA A 135 -14.45 13.86 11.53
N HIS A 136 -13.44 13.62 12.37
CA HIS A 136 -12.82 14.66 13.19
C HIS A 136 -11.30 14.70 13.12
N GLY A 137 -10.64 13.76 12.44
CA GLY A 137 -9.18 13.63 12.42
C GLY A 137 -8.43 14.54 11.44
N GLY A 138 -9.12 15.42 10.68
CA GLY A 138 -8.51 16.19 9.60
C GLY A 138 -7.34 17.07 10.04
N GLU A 139 -7.48 17.84 11.11
CA GLU A 139 -6.42 18.71 11.62
C GLU A 139 -5.19 17.90 12.08
N TRP A 140 -5.42 16.79 12.77
CA TRP A 140 -4.35 15.88 13.17
C TRP A 140 -3.64 15.28 11.95
N TYR A 141 -4.40 14.85 10.96
CA TYR A 141 -3.87 14.29 9.71
C TYR A 141 -2.98 15.28 8.97
N GLU A 142 -3.41 16.52 8.80
CA GLU A 142 -2.57 17.55 8.16
C GLU A 142 -1.26 17.82 8.92
N ALA A 143 -1.32 17.80 10.25
CA ALA A 143 -0.13 17.99 11.09
C ALA A 143 0.83 16.80 10.95
N VAL A 144 0.33 15.58 10.95
CA VAL A 144 1.16 14.37 10.82
C VAL A 144 1.78 14.25 9.43
N LEU A 145 1.09 14.64 8.36
CA LEU A 145 1.66 14.67 7.01
C LEU A 145 2.89 15.60 6.94
N LYS A 146 2.79 16.79 7.52
CA LYS A 146 3.92 17.76 7.57
C LYS A 146 5.09 17.17 8.36
N TYR A 147 4.80 16.53 9.48
CA TYR A 147 5.83 15.91 10.33
C TYR A 147 6.54 14.76 9.61
N ILE A 148 5.79 13.86 8.99
CA ILE A 148 6.35 12.73 8.22
C ILE A 148 7.18 13.25 7.05
N LYS A 149 6.69 14.24 6.29
CA LYS A 149 7.45 14.84 5.19
C LYS A 149 8.79 15.41 5.65
N ALA A 150 8.81 16.11 6.77
CA ALA A 150 10.04 16.64 7.32
C ALA A 150 11.03 15.53 7.73
N ASN A 151 10.53 14.43 8.31
CA ASN A 151 11.35 13.26 8.62
C ASN A 151 11.93 12.57 7.38
N ILE A 152 11.13 12.45 6.30
CA ILE A 152 11.58 11.91 5.02
C ILE A 152 12.71 12.75 4.44
N ASP A 153 12.53 14.08 4.41
CA ASP A 153 13.54 15.02 3.90
C ASP A 153 14.82 14.96 4.73
N TYR A 154 14.71 14.96 6.05
CA TYR A 154 15.84 14.80 6.96
C TYR A 154 16.59 13.48 6.72
N THR A 155 15.85 12.38 6.58
CA THR A 155 16.44 11.06 6.35
C THR A 155 17.22 11.03 5.04
N ARG A 156 16.67 11.59 3.96
CA ARG A 156 17.35 11.71 2.68
C ARG A 156 18.62 12.51 2.79
N GLU A 157 18.55 13.73 3.36
CA GLU A 157 19.70 14.59 3.54
C GLU A 157 20.79 13.92 4.40
N TYR A 158 20.40 13.24 5.46
CA TYR A 158 21.33 12.55 6.33
C TYR A 158 22.04 11.39 5.63
N VAL A 159 21.29 10.54 4.94
CA VAL A 159 21.83 9.39 4.19
C VAL A 159 22.79 9.88 3.11
N ASP A 160 22.35 10.83 2.27
CA ASP A 160 23.15 11.34 1.16
C ASP A 160 24.48 11.98 1.61
N ASN A 161 24.48 12.64 2.77
CA ASN A 161 25.66 13.35 3.27
C ASN A 161 26.56 12.52 4.20
N ASN A 162 26.04 11.47 4.85
CA ASN A 162 26.75 10.84 5.96
C ASN A 162 26.95 9.32 5.77
N ILE A 163 26.23 8.66 4.86
CA ILE A 163 26.29 7.20 4.71
C ILE A 163 26.66 6.84 3.26
N PRO A 164 27.97 6.90 2.91
CA PRO A 164 28.41 6.56 1.56
C PRO A 164 28.10 5.09 1.25
N GLY A 165 27.59 4.84 0.03
CA GLY A 165 27.21 3.51 -0.43
C GLY A 165 25.81 3.07 -0.02
N VAL A 166 25.05 3.91 0.70
CA VAL A 166 23.61 3.70 0.97
C VAL A 166 22.80 4.74 0.22
N HIS A 167 21.75 4.31 -0.45
CA HIS A 167 20.90 5.18 -1.27
C HIS A 167 19.44 5.05 -0.83
N MET A 168 18.79 6.19 -0.60
CA MET A 168 17.36 6.21 -0.39
C MET A 168 16.62 6.20 -1.74
N SER A 169 15.72 5.24 -1.95
CA SER A 169 14.87 5.22 -3.14
C SER A 169 14.06 6.51 -3.30
N GLU A 170 13.58 6.77 -4.53
CA GLU A 170 12.65 7.88 -4.72
C GLU A 170 11.38 7.60 -3.92
N HIS A 171 11.06 8.53 -3.02
CA HIS A 171 9.93 8.40 -2.11
C HIS A 171 8.78 9.27 -2.60
N GLU A 172 7.68 8.65 -3.01
CA GLU A 172 6.49 9.33 -3.52
C GLU A 172 5.31 9.24 -2.54
N GLY A 173 5.25 8.16 -1.76
CA GLY A 173 4.15 7.90 -0.82
C GLY A 173 4.54 6.97 0.32
N THR A 174 3.59 6.68 1.18
CA THR A 174 3.73 5.97 2.47
C THR A 174 4.53 6.76 3.51
N TYR A 175 4.64 6.26 4.74
CA TYR A 175 5.52 6.83 5.78
C TYR A 175 6.79 6.00 6.00
N LEU A 176 7.05 5.03 5.11
CA LEU A 176 8.23 4.17 5.13
C LEU A 176 9.25 4.68 4.12
N VAL A 177 10.51 4.62 4.45
CA VAL A 177 11.61 4.88 3.51
C VAL A 177 12.32 3.58 3.18
N TRP A 178 12.72 3.43 1.92
CA TRP A 178 13.46 2.27 1.45
C TRP A 178 14.92 2.66 1.23
N LEU A 179 15.82 2.00 1.95
CA LEU A 179 17.26 2.21 1.83
C LEU A 179 17.90 1.05 1.07
N ASP A 180 18.69 1.37 0.07
CA ASP A 180 19.44 0.43 -0.74
C ASP A 180 20.89 0.36 -0.27
N PHE A 181 21.31 -0.80 0.19
CA PHE A 181 22.64 -1.08 0.74
C PHE A 181 23.54 -1.83 -0.23
N ARG A 182 23.10 -2.09 -1.47
CA ARG A 182 23.83 -2.97 -2.42
C ARG A 182 25.23 -2.49 -2.73
N ASP A 183 25.47 -1.18 -2.78
CA ASP A 183 26.79 -0.62 -3.07
C ASP A 183 27.81 -0.82 -1.93
N LEU A 184 27.40 -1.26 -0.75
CA LEU A 184 28.31 -1.66 0.31
C LEU A 184 28.98 -3.00 0.02
N GLY A 185 28.47 -3.79 -0.94
CA GLY A 185 29.00 -5.10 -1.30
C GLY A 185 28.92 -6.16 -0.21
N LEU A 186 28.08 -5.94 0.82
CA LEU A 186 27.86 -6.87 1.93
C LEU A 186 26.88 -7.96 1.53
N SER A 187 27.13 -9.17 2.00
CA SER A 187 26.13 -10.24 1.98
C SER A 187 24.95 -9.90 2.92
N PRO A 188 23.76 -10.51 2.74
CA PRO A 188 22.63 -10.30 3.65
C PRO A 188 22.95 -10.56 5.12
N ALA A 189 23.76 -11.57 5.44
CA ALA A 189 24.15 -11.88 6.80
C ALA A 189 25.11 -10.83 7.41
N GLU A 190 26.04 -10.30 6.61
CA GLU A 190 26.93 -9.21 7.04
C GLU A 190 26.15 -7.92 7.25
N GLN A 191 25.17 -7.62 6.38
CA GLN A 191 24.29 -6.48 6.53
C GLN A 191 23.43 -6.58 7.80
N GLU A 192 22.83 -7.74 8.06
CA GLU A 192 22.07 -7.99 9.28
C GLU A 192 22.95 -7.83 10.53
N HIS A 193 24.15 -8.41 10.54
CA HIS A 193 25.10 -8.27 11.65
C HIS A 193 25.46 -6.80 11.91
N LEU A 194 25.77 -6.04 10.85
CA LEU A 194 26.12 -4.61 10.97
C LEU A 194 24.94 -3.79 11.56
N ILE A 195 23.73 -4.02 11.08
CA ILE A 195 22.56 -3.22 11.48
C ILE A 195 22.05 -3.64 12.86
N VAL A 196 21.86 -4.95 13.07
CA VAL A 196 21.21 -5.47 14.29
C VAL A 196 22.21 -5.60 15.42
N ASP A 197 23.34 -6.28 15.19
CA ASP A 197 24.26 -6.63 16.28
C ASP A 197 25.21 -5.49 16.64
N GLU A 198 25.77 -4.78 15.62
CA GLU A 198 26.74 -3.71 15.88
C GLU A 198 26.06 -2.35 16.13
N ALA A 199 25.12 -1.97 15.27
CA ALA A 199 24.42 -0.68 15.41
C ALA A 199 23.23 -0.73 16.39
N GLY A 200 22.75 -1.93 16.77
CA GLY A 200 21.63 -2.09 17.69
C GLY A 200 20.29 -1.59 17.12
N LEU A 201 20.14 -1.60 15.80
CA LEU A 201 18.95 -1.11 15.10
C LEU A 201 18.07 -2.29 14.66
N TRP A 202 16.79 -2.15 14.85
CA TRP A 202 15.78 -3.07 14.32
C TRP A 202 14.95 -2.30 13.29
N LEU A 203 15.21 -2.54 12.00
CA LEU A 203 14.60 -1.86 10.85
C LEU A 203 13.56 -2.74 10.15
#